data_a62d477f2276dc1505880a9228f26703
#
_entry.id   a62d477f2276dc1505880a9228f26703
#
_cell.length_a   1.000
_cell.length_b   1.000
_cell.length_c   1.000
_cell.angle_alpha   90.00
_cell.angle_beta   90.00
_cell.angle_gamma   90.00
#
_symmetry.space_group_name_H-M   'P 1'
#
loop_
_entity.id
_entity.type
_entity.pdbx_description
1 polymer ?
#
loop_
_entity_poly.entity_id
_entity_poly.type
_entity_poly.pdbx_seq_one_letter_code
_entity_poly.pdbx_strand_id
1 'polypeptide(L)'
;VNIKFTEGNCYGLIGANGAGKSTFLKILSGQLEPTNGEVAITPGQRLSFLQQDHFKYDEYTVLDTVIMGNKRLYDIMKEKDAIYMKEEFTDEDGIKAAELEGEFATMNGWEAESDAENLLNGLGIETDLHYKTMKDLLGPQKVKVLLAQALFGNPDILLLDEPTNHLDLDAIAWLEEFLINFENTVIVVSHDRYFLNKVCTQIADIDYGKIQLYAGNYDFWFESSQLMIKQMKEANRKKEEKIKELQEFIQRFSANASKSKQATSRKR
;
A
#
# COMPACT_ATOMS: atom_id res chain seq x y z
N VAL A 1 -5.88 -15.98 2.33
CA VAL A 1 -5.85 -14.98 1.24
C VAL A 1 -4.73 -15.34 0.28
N ASN A 2 -5.06 -15.53 -0.99
CA ASN A 2 -4.09 -15.76 -2.06
C ASN A 2 -4.21 -14.62 -3.07
N ILE A 3 -3.15 -13.82 -3.19
CA ILE A 3 -3.13 -12.67 -4.09
C ILE A 3 -1.73 -12.50 -4.68
N LYS A 4 -1.65 -12.10 -5.93
CA LYS A 4 -0.41 -11.75 -6.61
C LYS A 4 -0.47 -10.31 -7.09
N PHE A 5 0.51 -9.51 -6.66
CA PHE A 5 0.72 -8.15 -7.14
C PHE A 5 1.73 -8.19 -8.29
N THR A 6 1.35 -7.67 -9.45
CA THR A 6 2.21 -7.61 -10.63
C THR A 6 2.92 -6.27 -10.73
N GLU A 7 4.12 -6.27 -11.29
CA GLU A 7 4.94 -5.07 -11.48
C GLU A 7 4.24 -3.98 -12.30
N GLY A 8 4.60 -2.74 -12.03
CA GLY A 8 4.14 -1.59 -12.80
C GLY A 8 2.74 -1.10 -12.47
N ASN A 9 2.11 -1.62 -11.42
CA ASN A 9 0.78 -1.22 -10.98
C ASN A 9 0.80 -0.49 -9.64
N CYS A 10 -0.11 0.47 -9.49
CA CYS A 10 -0.44 1.09 -8.23
C CYS A 10 -1.76 0.50 -7.72
N TYR A 11 -1.68 -0.27 -6.64
CA TYR A 11 -2.84 -0.92 -6.03
C TYR A 11 -3.37 -0.08 -4.88
N GLY A 12 -4.63 0.34 -4.98
CA GLY A 12 -5.35 0.93 -3.85
C GLY A 12 -5.99 -0.16 -3.00
N LEU A 13 -5.52 -0.32 -1.78
CA LEU A 13 -6.07 -1.29 -0.84
C LEU A 13 -7.23 -0.67 -0.08
N ILE A 14 -8.43 -1.18 -0.31
CA ILE A 14 -9.65 -0.68 0.31
C ILE A 14 -10.35 -1.76 1.13
N GLY A 15 -11.26 -1.35 1.97
CA GLY A 15 -12.06 -2.22 2.82
C GLY A 15 -12.65 -1.41 3.98
N ALA A 16 -13.61 -1.99 4.68
CA ALA A 16 -14.20 -1.38 5.86
C ALA A 16 -13.16 -1.19 6.97
N ASN A 17 -13.40 -0.24 7.89
CA ASN A 17 -12.60 -0.10 9.09
C ASN A 17 -12.62 -1.42 9.87
N GLY A 18 -11.44 -1.87 10.30
CA GLY A 18 -11.29 -3.17 10.97
C GLY A 18 -11.21 -4.39 10.02
N ALA A 19 -11.23 -4.19 8.70
CA ALA A 19 -11.05 -5.28 7.73
C ALA A 19 -9.61 -5.83 7.68
N GLY A 20 -8.64 -5.12 8.27
CA GLY A 20 -7.26 -5.58 8.36
C GLY A 20 -6.31 -4.99 7.31
N LYS A 21 -6.61 -3.83 6.74
CA LYS A 21 -5.78 -3.16 5.72
C LYS A 21 -4.36 -2.88 6.22
N SER A 22 -4.23 -2.20 7.36
CA SER A 22 -2.92 -1.90 7.98
C SER A 22 -2.18 -3.16 8.43
N THR A 23 -2.91 -4.15 8.96
CA THR A 23 -2.36 -5.45 9.32
C THR A 23 -1.80 -6.18 8.11
N PHE A 24 -2.50 -6.14 6.99
CA PHE A 24 -2.05 -6.74 5.74
C PHE A 24 -0.75 -6.09 5.24
N LEU A 25 -0.65 -4.75 5.27
CA LEU A 25 0.59 -4.05 4.93
C LEU A 25 1.75 -4.41 5.86
N LYS A 26 1.51 -4.57 7.16
CA LYS A 26 2.53 -5.01 8.12
C LYS A 26 3.03 -6.41 7.83
N ILE A 27 2.16 -7.32 7.41
CA ILE A 27 2.54 -8.67 6.99
C ILE A 27 3.39 -8.62 5.73
N LEU A 28 2.98 -7.85 4.72
CA LEU A 28 3.75 -7.68 3.47
C LEU A 28 5.13 -7.08 3.71
N SER A 29 5.28 -6.15 4.64
CA SER A 29 6.54 -5.50 4.97
C SER A 29 7.45 -6.33 5.88
N GLY A 30 6.98 -7.46 6.40
CA GLY A 30 7.73 -8.29 7.35
C GLY A 30 7.67 -7.81 8.80
N GLN A 31 6.91 -6.78 9.12
CA GLN A 31 6.74 -6.29 10.50
C GLN A 31 5.89 -7.21 11.37
N LEU A 32 5.06 -8.03 10.74
CA LEU A 32 4.18 -8.99 11.39
C LEU A 32 4.21 -10.31 10.63
N GLU A 33 4.38 -11.42 11.35
CA GLU A 33 4.34 -12.75 10.74
C GLU A 33 2.89 -13.19 10.47
N PRO A 34 2.60 -13.79 9.29
CA PRO A 34 1.29 -14.35 9.03
C PRO A 34 1.03 -15.58 9.92
N THR A 35 -0.20 -15.76 10.37
CA THR A 35 -0.62 -16.94 11.13
C THR A 35 -0.52 -18.20 10.29
N ASN A 36 -0.90 -18.11 9.00
CA ASN A 36 -0.78 -19.17 8.00
C ASN A 36 -0.34 -18.58 6.67
N GLY A 37 0.39 -19.36 5.89
CA GLY A 37 0.85 -18.95 4.57
C GLY A 37 2.19 -18.21 4.62
N GLU A 38 2.57 -17.68 3.48
CA GLU A 38 3.86 -17.00 3.28
C GLU A 38 3.71 -15.79 2.37
N VAL A 39 4.64 -14.85 2.51
CA VAL A 39 4.83 -13.73 1.59
C VAL A 39 6.08 -14.02 0.75
N ALA A 40 5.91 -14.16 -0.56
CA ALA A 40 7.01 -14.36 -1.49
C ALA A 40 7.28 -13.08 -2.28
N ILE A 41 8.53 -12.62 -2.21
CA ILE A 41 9.04 -11.48 -2.97
C ILE A 41 10.14 -11.99 -3.89
N THR A 42 10.13 -11.58 -5.15
CA THR A 42 11.18 -11.96 -6.10
C THR A 42 12.56 -11.60 -5.54
N PRO A 43 13.52 -12.54 -5.53
CA PRO A 43 14.86 -12.28 -5.02
C PRO A 43 15.52 -11.07 -5.69
N GLY A 44 16.19 -10.23 -4.89
CA GLY A 44 16.86 -9.03 -5.36
C GLY A 44 15.97 -7.78 -5.42
N GLN A 45 14.67 -7.89 -5.23
CA GLN A 45 13.77 -6.76 -5.14
C GLN A 45 13.83 -6.10 -3.75
N ARG A 46 13.85 -4.76 -3.74
CA ARG A 46 13.84 -3.97 -2.52
C ARG A 46 12.44 -3.48 -2.20
N LEU A 47 11.95 -3.85 -1.02
CA LEU A 47 10.69 -3.38 -0.48
C LEU A 47 10.93 -2.19 0.44
N SER A 48 10.17 -1.12 0.24
CA SER A 48 10.14 0.06 1.09
C SER A 48 8.75 0.24 1.67
N PHE A 49 8.66 0.67 2.91
CA PHE A 49 7.40 0.96 3.57
C PHE A 49 7.47 2.24 4.40
N LEU A 50 6.33 2.89 4.57
CA LEU A 50 6.23 4.10 5.37
C LEU A 50 6.34 3.75 6.87
N GLN A 51 7.41 4.24 7.50
CA GLN A 51 7.65 4.06 8.94
C GLN A 51 6.63 4.82 9.77
N GLN A 52 6.22 4.25 10.90
CA GLN A 52 5.26 4.86 11.82
C GLN A 52 5.91 5.42 13.09
N ASP A 53 7.11 4.98 13.41
CA ASP A 53 7.86 5.47 14.58
C ASP A 53 8.57 6.78 14.25
N HIS A 54 7.97 7.88 14.66
CA HIS A 54 8.46 9.24 14.40
C HIS A 54 9.75 9.57 15.15
N PHE A 55 10.08 8.85 16.21
CA PHE A 55 11.22 9.14 17.09
C PHE A 55 12.46 8.30 16.80
N LYS A 56 12.31 7.29 15.97
CA LYS A 56 13.38 6.33 15.66
C LYS A 56 14.66 7.00 15.12
N TYR A 57 14.52 8.11 14.43
CA TYR A 57 15.61 8.81 13.72
C TYR A 57 16.00 10.14 14.35
N ASP A 58 15.58 10.41 15.59
CA ASP A 58 15.78 11.70 16.23
C ASP A 58 17.26 12.17 16.30
N GLU A 59 18.20 11.24 16.37
CA GLU A 59 19.64 11.52 16.42
C GLU A 59 20.30 11.75 15.05
N TYR A 60 19.55 11.57 13.96
CA TYR A 60 20.06 11.73 12.60
C TYR A 60 19.59 13.03 11.98
N THR A 61 20.34 13.53 10.99
CA THR A 61 19.87 14.66 10.20
C THR A 61 18.68 14.28 9.34
N VAL A 62 17.89 15.28 8.93
CA VAL A 62 16.75 15.09 8.03
C VAL A 62 17.19 14.42 6.72
N LEU A 63 18.27 14.93 6.12
CA LEU A 63 18.81 14.39 4.86
C LEU A 63 19.27 12.94 5.01
N ASP A 64 20.03 12.63 6.04
CA ASP A 64 20.48 11.26 6.32
C ASP A 64 19.32 10.31 6.55
N THR A 65 18.29 10.76 7.25
CA THR A 65 17.08 9.98 7.49
C THR A 65 16.42 9.56 6.19
N VAL A 66 16.33 10.44 5.21
CA VAL A 66 15.76 10.10 3.88
C VAL A 66 16.64 9.09 3.16
N ILE A 67 17.94 9.29 3.13
CA ILE A 67 18.89 8.38 2.47
C ILE A 67 18.89 7.00 3.09
N MET A 68 18.62 6.87 4.40
CA MET A 68 18.43 5.59 5.09
C MET A 68 17.29 4.75 4.54
N GLY A 69 16.41 5.31 3.72
CA GLY A 69 15.42 4.56 2.96
C GLY A 69 16.05 3.50 2.05
N ASN A 70 17.27 3.73 1.59
CA ASN A 70 18.13 2.71 1.01
C ASN A 70 19.31 2.44 1.97
N LYS A 71 19.12 1.50 2.88
CA LYS A 71 20.06 1.21 3.95
C LYS A 71 21.45 0.86 3.42
N ARG A 72 21.56 0.06 2.38
CA ARG A 72 22.86 -0.34 1.81
C ARG A 72 23.60 0.87 1.27
N LEU A 73 22.93 1.76 0.56
CA LEU A 73 23.54 3.00 0.07
C LEU A 73 24.05 3.88 1.22
N TYR A 74 23.24 4.05 2.25
CA TYR A 74 23.63 4.82 3.44
C TYR A 74 24.86 4.21 4.13
N ASP A 75 24.87 2.90 4.34
CA ASP A 75 25.99 2.19 4.95
C ASP A 75 27.28 2.35 4.14
N ILE A 76 27.19 2.25 2.80
CA ILE A 76 28.35 2.48 1.90
C ILE A 76 28.88 3.91 2.04
N MET A 77 28.00 4.91 2.08
CA MET A 77 28.40 6.31 2.25
C MET A 77 29.18 6.50 3.57
N LYS A 78 28.71 5.89 4.66
CA LYS A 78 29.37 5.98 5.96
C LYS A 78 30.68 5.20 6.02
N GLU A 79 30.74 4.00 5.45
CA GLU A 79 31.96 3.20 5.37
C GLU A 79 33.05 3.90 4.54
N LYS A 80 32.69 4.47 3.41
CA LYS A 80 33.60 5.26 2.56
C LYS A 80 34.18 6.43 3.34
N ASP A 81 33.33 7.25 3.98
CA ASP A 81 33.74 8.40 4.74
C ASP A 81 34.69 8.00 5.87
N ALA A 82 34.38 6.91 6.58
CA ALA A 82 35.24 6.39 7.63
C ALA A 82 36.61 5.94 7.12
N ILE A 83 36.70 5.32 5.96
CA ILE A 83 37.97 4.90 5.35
C ILE A 83 38.78 6.12 4.94
N TYR A 84 38.16 7.10 4.28
CA TYR A 84 38.90 8.32 3.86
C TYR A 84 39.32 9.24 5.01
N MET A 85 38.69 9.10 6.18
CA MET A 85 39.06 9.87 7.41
C MET A 85 40.13 9.17 8.22
N LYS A 86 40.61 7.98 7.86
CA LYS A 86 41.69 7.31 8.58
C LYS A 86 42.99 8.06 8.43
N GLU A 87 43.74 8.19 9.54
CA GLU A 87 45.08 8.78 9.55
C GLU A 87 46.09 7.88 8.80
N GLU A 88 45.99 6.57 8.99
CA GLU A 88 46.77 5.56 8.25
C GLU A 88 45.91 4.90 7.19
N PHE A 89 46.12 5.28 5.92
CA PHE A 89 45.44 4.69 4.77
C PHE A 89 46.32 3.56 4.20
N THR A 90 45.86 2.33 4.36
CA THR A 90 46.60 1.13 3.91
C THR A 90 46.22 0.75 2.48
N ASP A 91 46.98 -0.17 1.84
CA ASP A 91 46.59 -0.72 0.53
C ASP A 91 45.27 -1.48 0.59
N GLU A 92 45.00 -2.18 1.71
CA GLU A 92 43.70 -2.85 1.94
C GLU A 92 42.56 -1.85 2.01
N ASP A 93 42.76 -0.69 2.65
CA ASP A 93 41.77 0.39 2.68
C ASP A 93 41.50 0.92 1.27
N GLY A 94 42.52 1.02 0.42
CA GLY A 94 42.36 1.42 -0.98
C GLY A 94 41.53 0.44 -1.80
N ILE A 95 41.73 -0.87 -1.61
CA ILE A 95 40.94 -1.92 -2.26
C ILE A 95 39.48 -1.86 -1.79
N LYS A 96 39.27 -1.74 -0.48
CA LYS A 96 37.92 -1.64 0.10
C LYS A 96 37.17 -0.39 -0.39
N ALA A 97 37.84 0.76 -0.41
CA ALA A 97 37.28 1.99 -0.93
C ALA A 97 36.90 1.87 -2.42
N ALA A 98 37.71 1.23 -3.24
CA ALA A 98 37.40 1.01 -4.65
C ALA A 98 36.17 0.10 -4.85
N GLU A 99 36.04 -0.96 -4.06
CA GLU A 99 34.83 -1.82 -4.07
C GLU A 99 33.58 -1.04 -3.68
N LEU A 100 33.66 -0.24 -2.62
CA LEU A 100 32.55 0.61 -2.15
C LEU A 100 32.17 1.66 -3.19
N GLU A 101 33.13 2.31 -3.84
CA GLU A 101 32.88 3.26 -4.93
C GLU A 101 32.16 2.61 -6.12
N GLY A 102 32.54 1.38 -6.48
CA GLY A 102 31.88 0.63 -7.53
C GLY A 102 30.41 0.33 -7.21
N GLU A 103 30.14 -0.11 -5.99
CA GLU A 103 28.77 -0.37 -5.51
C GLU A 103 27.96 0.94 -5.41
N PHE A 104 28.57 1.99 -4.88
CA PHE A 104 27.99 3.33 -4.80
C PHE A 104 27.56 3.86 -6.17
N ALA A 105 28.38 3.69 -7.18
CA ALA A 105 28.07 4.10 -8.55
C ALA A 105 26.88 3.32 -9.12
N THR A 106 26.76 2.01 -8.85
CA THR A 106 25.63 1.19 -9.34
C THR A 106 24.30 1.61 -8.74
N MET A 107 24.31 2.25 -7.57
CA MET A 107 23.12 2.73 -6.88
C MET A 107 22.82 4.23 -7.16
N ASN A 108 23.49 4.85 -8.12
CA ASN A 108 23.41 6.29 -8.36
C ASN A 108 23.72 7.14 -7.13
N GLY A 109 24.70 6.71 -6.34
CA GLY A 109 25.04 7.33 -5.07
C GLY A 109 25.42 8.81 -5.17
N TRP A 110 25.99 9.24 -6.29
CA TRP A 110 26.35 10.64 -6.56
C TRP A 110 25.13 11.57 -6.58
N GLU A 111 23.95 11.05 -6.89
CA GLU A 111 22.70 11.79 -6.92
C GLU A 111 21.87 11.65 -5.64
N ALA A 112 22.33 10.86 -4.66
CA ALA A 112 21.56 10.54 -3.46
C ALA A 112 21.10 11.77 -2.67
N GLU A 113 22.00 12.72 -2.43
CA GLU A 113 21.66 13.94 -1.69
C GLU A 113 20.67 14.81 -2.47
N SER A 114 20.91 14.98 -3.77
CA SER A 114 20.03 15.75 -4.65
C SER A 114 18.64 15.12 -4.72
N ASP A 115 18.55 13.81 -4.86
CA ASP A 115 17.29 13.08 -4.89
C ASP A 115 16.54 13.23 -3.56
N ALA A 116 17.23 13.10 -2.44
CA ALA A 116 16.66 13.29 -1.11
C ALA A 116 16.13 14.71 -0.90
N GLU A 117 16.87 15.71 -1.32
CA GLU A 117 16.46 17.12 -1.26
C GLU A 117 15.21 17.38 -2.11
N ASN A 118 15.14 16.82 -3.31
CA ASN A 118 13.98 16.94 -4.19
C ASN A 118 12.71 16.33 -3.56
N LEU A 119 12.83 15.17 -2.93
CA LEU A 119 11.72 14.53 -2.22
C LEU A 119 11.24 15.38 -1.04
N LEU A 120 12.16 15.89 -0.24
CA LEU A 120 11.85 16.75 0.90
C LEU A 120 11.17 18.03 0.48
N ASN A 121 11.70 18.72 -0.53
CA ASN A 121 11.11 19.95 -1.05
C ASN A 121 9.72 19.72 -1.64
N GLY A 122 9.54 18.62 -2.37
CA GLY A 122 8.23 18.25 -2.92
C GLY A 122 7.15 18.02 -1.86
N LEU A 123 7.55 17.47 -0.71
CA LEU A 123 6.64 17.23 0.42
C LEU A 123 6.50 18.42 1.37
N GLY A 124 7.14 19.55 1.06
CA GLY A 124 7.00 20.78 1.84
C GLY A 124 7.97 20.92 3.00
N ILE A 125 9.06 20.16 3.02
CA ILE A 125 10.18 20.34 3.94
C ILE A 125 11.23 21.22 3.27
N GLU A 126 11.35 22.45 3.73
CA GLU A 126 12.24 23.46 3.14
C GLU A 126 13.73 23.12 3.31
N THR A 127 14.56 23.61 2.41
CA THR A 127 15.99 23.32 2.36
C THR A 127 16.73 23.65 3.67
N ASP A 128 16.33 24.70 4.38
CA ASP A 128 16.93 25.10 5.68
C ASP A 128 16.81 23.99 6.75
N LEU A 129 15.84 23.09 6.62
CA LEU A 129 15.58 22.01 7.57
C LEU A 129 16.37 20.74 7.25
N HIS A 130 16.93 20.60 6.04
CA HIS A 130 17.54 19.37 5.57
C HIS A 130 18.75 18.91 6.36
N TYR A 131 19.53 19.85 6.88
CA TYR A 131 20.74 19.57 7.69
C TYR A 131 20.49 19.62 9.20
N LYS A 132 19.26 19.94 9.62
CA LYS A 132 18.88 19.86 11.04
C LYS A 132 18.68 18.41 11.45
N THR A 133 18.78 18.14 12.75
CA THR A 133 18.47 16.81 13.29
C THR A 133 16.96 16.61 13.36
N MET A 134 16.51 15.37 13.24
CA MET A 134 15.09 15.03 13.28
C MET A 134 14.42 15.48 14.57
N LYS A 135 15.11 15.44 15.71
CA LYS A 135 14.55 15.88 17.00
C LYS A 135 14.15 17.36 17.02
N ASP A 136 14.75 18.19 16.18
CA ASP A 136 14.44 19.63 16.07
C ASP A 136 13.16 19.90 15.26
N LEU A 137 12.62 18.90 14.59
CA LEU A 137 11.39 19.01 13.80
C LEU A 137 10.14 18.81 14.66
N LEU A 138 9.04 19.40 14.21
CA LEU A 138 7.71 19.14 14.74
C LEU A 138 7.21 17.75 14.28
N GLY A 139 6.29 17.15 15.05
CA GLY A 139 5.72 15.84 14.72
C GLY A 139 5.21 15.69 13.29
N PRO A 140 4.38 16.61 12.78
CA PRO A 140 3.92 16.56 11.38
C PRO A 140 5.05 16.64 10.35
N GLN A 141 6.12 17.40 10.62
CA GLN A 141 7.29 17.47 9.76
C GLN A 141 8.07 16.15 9.75
N LYS A 142 8.20 15.48 10.90
CA LYS A 142 8.82 14.15 10.99
C LYS A 142 8.09 13.12 10.13
N VAL A 143 6.76 13.14 10.13
CA VAL A 143 5.93 12.26 9.27
C VAL A 143 6.23 12.46 7.80
N LYS A 144 6.37 13.70 7.35
CA LYS A 144 6.72 14.03 5.96
C LYS A 144 8.12 13.54 5.59
N VAL A 145 9.08 13.67 6.50
CA VAL A 145 10.44 13.16 6.29
C VAL A 145 10.43 11.63 6.15
N LEU A 146 9.65 10.92 6.97
CA LEU A 146 9.51 9.47 6.85
C LEU A 146 8.83 9.05 5.54
N LEU A 147 7.91 9.86 5.03
CA LEU A 147 7.35 9.63 3.70
C LEU A 147 8.41 9.80 2.61
N ALA A 148 9.22 10.85 2.68
CA ALA A 148 10.36 11.04 1.77
C ALA A 148 11.33 9.85 1.83
N GLN A 149 11.63 9.34 3.02
CA GLN A 149 12.45 8.15 3.22
C GLN A 149 11.86 6.93 2.49
N ALA A 150 10.56 6.70 2.61
CA ALA A 150 9.90 5.57 1.95
C ALA A 150 9.97 5.66 0.42
N LEU A 151 9.88 6.87 -0.14
CA LEU A 151 9.95 7.12 -1.59
C LEU A 151 11.38 7.07 -2.15
N PHE A 152 12.39 7.19 -1.29
CA PHE A 152 13.78 7.34 -1.69
C PHE A 152 14.34 6.09 -2.36
N GLY A 153 15.18 6.30 -3.38
CA GLY A 153 16.02 5.25 -3.95
C GLY A 153 15.30 4.30 -4.91
N ASN A 154 14.18 4.69 -5.49
CA ASN A 154 13.44 3.91 -6.48
C ASN A 154 13.18 2.45 -6.02
N PRO A 155 12.47 2.23 -4.92
CA PRO A 155 12.20 0.88 -4.44
C PRO A 155 11.42 0.07 -5.47
N ASP A 156 11.61 -1.25 -5.49
CA ASP A 156 10.87 -2.16 -6.37
C ASP A 156 9.42 -2.34 -5.92
N ILE A 157 9.20 -2.30 -4.62
CA ILE A 157 7.89 -2.40 -4.00
C ILE A 157 7.76 -1.31 -2.93
N LEU A 158 6.73 -0.50 -3.04
CA LEU A 158 6.46 0.61 -2.14
C LEU A 158 5.12 0.42 -1.43
N LEU A 159 5.15 0.36 -0.11
CA LEU A 159 3.96 0.22 0.74
C LEU A 159 3.70 1.52 1.49
N LEU A 160 2.54 2.12 1.26
CA LEU A 160 2.14 3.39 1.86
C LEU A 160 0.83 3.25 2.63
N ASP A 161 0.86 3.51 3.91
CA ASP A 161 -0.33 3.55 4.77
C ASP A 161 -0.67 5.01 5.12
N GLU A 162 -1.79 5.52 4.59
CA GLU A 162 -2.26 6.90 4.75
C GLU A 162 -1.20 7.97 4.43
N PRO A 163 -0.59 7.95 3.23
CA PRO A 163 0.54 8.81 2.92
C PRO A 163 0.17 10.29 2.79
N THR A 164 -1.11 10.62 2.60
CA THR A 164 -1.58 12.01 2.46
C THR A 164 -1.83 12.71 3.79
N ASN A 165 -1.77 12.00 4.92
CA ASN A 165 -1.92 12.59 6.23
C ASN A 165 -0.85 13.66 6.47
N HIS A 166 -1.27 14.81 7.00
CA HIS A 166 -0.43 15.98 7.28
C HIS A 166 0.15 16.70 6.05
N LEU A 167 -0.26 16.32 4.84
CA LEU A 167 0.14 17.02 3.62
C LEU A 167 -0.83 18.14 3.28
N ASP A 168 -0.31 19.27 2.83
CA ASP A 168 -1.11 20.32 2.20
C ASP A 168 -1.47 19.93 0.74
N LEU A 169 -2.28 20.76 0.08
CA LEU A 169 -2.73 20.47 -1.29
C LEU A 169 -1.56 20.39 -2.29
N ASP A 170 -0.54 21.23 -2.13
CA ASP A 170 0.62 21.23 -3.03
C ASP A 170 1.46 19.97 -2.85
N ALA A 171 1.66 19.53 -1.62
CA ALA A 171 2.37 18.29 -1.32
C ALA A 171 1.60 17.05 -1.78
N ILE A 172 0.27 17.03 -1.64
CA ILE A 172 -0.57 15.96 -2.18
C ILE A 172 -0.46 15.90 -3.70
N ALA A 173 -0.55 17.03 -4.38
CA ALA A 173 -0.42 17.10 -5.84
C ALA A 173 0.96 16.60 -6.29
N TRP A 174 2.01 16.95 -5.57
CA TRP A 174 3.37 16.47 -5.85
C TRP A 174 3.48 14.95 -5.67
N LEU A 175 2.90 14.41 -4.58
CA LEU A 175 2.89 12.97 -4.32
C LEU A 175 2.09 12.20 -5.39
N GLU A 176 0.94 12.70 -5.79
CA GLU A 176 0.14 12.14 -6.88
C GLU A 176 0.96 12.04 -8.17
N GLU A 177 1.63 13.10 -8.56
CA GLU A 177 2.50 13.15 -9.74
C GLU A 177 3.65 12.14 -9.60
N PHE A 178 4.29 12.08 -8.44
CA PHE A 178 5.35 11.11 -8.16
C PHE A 178 4.86 9.67 -8.35
N LEU A 179 3.71 9.31 -7.80
CA LEU A 179 3.16 7.95 -7.88
C LEU A 179 2.64 7.60 -9.28
N ILE A 180 2.09 8.56 -10.02
CA ILE A 180 1.67 8.37 -11.42
C ILE A 180 2.88 8.03 -12.30
N ASN A 181 4.01 8.69 -12.08
CA ASN A 181 5.25 8.46 -12.82
C ASN A 181 6.10 7.33 -12.29
N PHE A 182 5.73 6.75 -11.15
CA PHE A 182 6.47 5.66 -10.53
C PHE A 182 6.21 4.34 -11.28
N GLU A 183 7.28 3.75 -11.82
CA GLU A 183 7.17 2.59 -12.72
C GLU A 183 7.08 1.25 -12.01
N ASN A 184 7.43 1.19 -10.73
CA ASN A 184 7.46 -0.04 -9.95
C ASN A 184 6.12 -0.27 -9.21
N THR A 185 6.07 -1.29 -8.38
CA THR A 185 4.84 -1.67 -7.67
C THR A 185 4.58 -0.78 -6.46
N VAL A 186 3.36 -0.26 -6.37
CA VAL A 186 2.88 0.49 -5.19
C VAL A 186 1.63 -0.17 -4.64
N ILE A 187 1.58 -0.32 -3.32
CA ILE A 187 0.36 -0.71 -2.59
C ILE A 187 0.08 0.40 -1.57
N VAL A 188 -1.05 1.07 -1.73
CA VAL A 188 -1.41 2.22 -0.90
C VAL A 188 -2.74 2.00 -0.21
N VAL A 189 -2.79 2.31 1.08
CA VAL A 189 -4.02 2.43 1.88
C VAL A 189 -4.30 3.90 2.09
N SER A 190 -5.50 4.36 1.73
CA SER A 190 -5.94 5.74 1.97
C SER A 190 -7.45 5.81 2.09
N HIS A 191 -7.93 6.73 2.94
CA HIS A 191 -9.33 7.11 3.00
C HIS A 191 -9.68 8.23 2.01
N ASP A 192 -8.67 8.82 1.37
CA ASP A 192 -8.85 9.85 0.36
C ASP A 192 -9.14 9.22 -1.01
N ARG A 193 -10.43 9.15 -1.36
CA ARG A 193 -10.88 8.56 -2.63
C ARG A 193 -10.39 9.34 -3.85
N TYR A 194 -10.20 10.65 -3.74
CA TYR A 194 -9.69 11.47 -4.84
C TYR A 194 -8.24 11.14 -5.15
N PHE A 195 -7.45 10.95 -4.09
CA PHE A 195 -6.07 10.49 -4.21
C PHE A 195 -5.99 9.11 -4.84
N LEU A 196 -6.75 8.13 -4.33
CA LEU A 196 -6.79 6.78 -4.89
C LEU A 196 -7.24 6.77 -6.35
N ASN A 197 -8.23 7.59 -6.69
CA ASN A 197 -8.73 7.69 -8.06
C ASN A 197 -7.67 8.20 -9.05
N LYS A 198 -6.81 9.11 -8.61
CA LYS A 198 -5.74 9.67 -9.44
C LYS A 198 -4.56 8.73 -9.62
N VAL A 199 -4.15 8.02 -8.58
CA VAL A 199 -2.88 7.27 -8.59
C VAL A 199 -3.03 5.78 -8.85
N CYS A 200 -4.19 5.18 -8.55
CA CYS A 200 -4.37 3.74 -8.66
C CYS A 200 -4.71 3.28 -10.07
N THR A 201 -4.07 2.18 -10.47
CA THR A 201 -4.38 1.45 -11.70
C THR A 201 -5.22 0.22 -11.42
N GLN A 202 -5.19 -0.29 -10.20
CA GLN A 202 -5.99 -1.41 -9.71
C GLN A 202 -6.45 -1.16 -8.27
N ILE A 203 -7.58 -1.76 -7.91
CA ILE A 203 -8.11 -1.73 -6.56
C ILE A 203 -8.10 -3.14 -5.99
N ALA A 204 -7.56 -3.30 -4.80
CA ALA A 204 -7.61 -4.52 -4.01
C ALA A 204 -8.60 -4.33 -2.86
N ASP A 205 -9.72 -5.02 -2.93
CA ASP A 205 -10.80 -4.92 -1.94
C ASP A 205 -10.70 -6.04 -0.91
N ILE A 206 -10.50 -5.68 0.35
CA ILE A 206 -10.50 -6.62 1.48
C ILE A 206 -11.90 -6.66 2.06
N ASP A 207 -12.54 -7.82 1.97
CA ASP A 207 -13.86 -8.05 2.53
C ASP A 207 -13.98 -9.47 3.08
N TYR A 208 -14.43 -9.60 4.32
CA TYR A 208 -14.66 -10.90 4.99
C TYR A 208 -13.48 -11.88 4.87
N GLY A 209 -12.27 -11.41 5.09
CA GLY A 209 -11.06 -12.23 5.02
C GLY A 209 -10.63 -12.63 3.61
N LYS A 210 -11.22 -12.04 2.59
CA LYS A 210 -10.87 -12.23 1.18
C LYS A 210 -10.37 -10.93 0.58
N ILE A 211 -9.47 -11.05 -0.40
CA ILE A 211 -9.02 -9.92 -1.21
C ILE A 211 -9.39 -10.20 -2.65
N GLN A 212 -10.05 -9.24 -3.29
CA GLN A 212 -10.39 -9.30 -4.70
C GLN A 212 -9.79 -8.12 -5.44
N LEU A 213 -9.13 -8.41 -6.57
CA LEU A 213 -8.55 -7.40 -7.45
C LEU A 213 -9.55 -6.94 -8.50
N TYR A 214 -9.61 -5.64 -8.72
CA TYR A 214 -10.37 -4.99 -9.79
C TYR A 214 -9.40 -4.14 -10.62
N ALA A 215 -9.40 -4.34 -11.94
CA ALA A 215 -8.66 -3.47 -12.83
C ALA A 215 -9.35 -2.10 -12.93
N GLY A 216 -8.56 -1.02 -12.98
CA GLY A 216 -9.05 0.35 -13.05
C GLY A 216 -8.87 1.13 -11.76
N ASN A 217 -9.34 2.39 -11.76
CA ASN A 217 -9.24 3.28 -10.62
C ASN A 217 -10.40 3.09 -9.62
N TYR A 218 -10.41 3.94 -8.59
CA TYR A 218 -11.46 3.90 -7.55
C TYR A 218 -12.87 4.10 -8.12
N ASP A 219 -13.07 5.03 -9.04
CA ASP A 219 -14.40 5.27 -9.63
C ASP A 219 -14.90 4.06 -10.39
N PHE A 220 -14.07 3.42 -11.18
CA PHE A 220 -14.40 2.18 -11.89
C PHE A 220 -14.78 1.06 -10.91
N TRP A 221 -14.02 0.88 -9.83
CA TRP A 221 -14.35 -0.09 -8.77
C TRP A 221 -15.70 0.23 -8.13
N PHE A 222 -15.93 1.50 -7.79
CA PHE A 222 -17.17 1.94 -7.14
C PHE A 222 -18.39 1.67 -8.02
N GLU A 223 -18.35 2.05 -9.29
CA GLU A 223 -19.44 1.80 -10.25
C GLU A 223 -19.68 0.31 -10.45
N SER A 224 -18.62 -0.49 -10.61
CA SER A 224 -18.72 -1.94 -10.78
C SER A 224 -19.30 -2.62 -9.55
N SER A 225 -18.92 -2.21 -8.35
CA SER A 225 -19.46 -2.78 -7.11
C SER A 225 -20.92 -2.40 -6.89
N GLN A 226 -21.33 -1.18 -7.23
CA GLN A 226 -22.74 -0.77 -7.18
C GLN A 226 -23.60 -1.58 -8.16
N LEU A 227 -23.11 -1.82 -9.36
CA LEU A 227 -23.79 -2.65 -10.35
C LEU A 227 -23.95 -4.09 -9.86
N MET A 228 -22.92 -4.69 -9.28
CA MET A 228 -22.98 -6.03 -8.70
C MET A 228 -24.02 -6.13 -7.58
N ILE A 229 -24.06 -5.16 -6.66
CA ILE A 229 -25.04 -5.11 -5.57
C ILE A 229 -26.46 -5.05 -6.14
N LYS A 230 -26.68 -4.21 -7.14
CA LYS A 230 -27.98 -4.09 -7.82
C LYS A 230 -28.42 -5.40 -8.46
N GLN A 231 -27.51 -6.07 -9.16
CA GLN A 231 -27.78 -7.37 -9.79
C GLN A 231 -28.08 -8.47 -8.76
N MET A 232 -27.34 -8.50 -7.65
CA MET A 232 -27.61 -9.46 -6.56
C MET A 232 -28.97 -9.24 -5.90
N LYS A 233 -29.34 -7.98 -5.64
CA LYS A 233 -30.67 -7.65 -5.09
C LYS A 233 -31.78 -8.07 -6.01
N GLU A 234 -31.63 -7.84 -7.31
CA GLU A 234 -32.64 -8.24 -8.30
C GLU A 234 -32.76 -9.77 -8.43
N ALA A 235 -31.64 -10.49 -8.44
CA ALA A 235 -31.62 -11.93 -8.45
C ALA A 235 -32.27 -12.53 -7.19
N ASN A 236 -32.03 -11.94 -6.03
CA ASN A 236 -32.66 -12.37 -4.78
C ASN A 236 -34.18 -12.12 -4.80
N ARG A 237 -34.60 -10.95 -5.27
CA ARG A 237 -36.01 -10.62 -5.41
C ARG A 237 -36.75 -11.66 -6.30
N LYS A 238 -36.14 -11.98 -7.44
CA LYS A 238 -36.71 -13.02 -8.35
C LYS A 238 -36.80 -14.39 -7.69
N LYS A 239 -35.83 -14.77 -6.89
CA LYS A 239 -35.85 -16.03 -6.11
C LYS A 239 -36.97 -16.02 -5.07
N GLU A 240 -37.13 -14.91 -4.33
CA GLU A 240 -38.20 -14.77 -3.33
C GLU A 240 -39.58 -14.82 -3.97
N GLU A 241 -39.79 -14.15 -5.09
CA GLU A 241 -41.05 -14.21 -5.85
C GLU A 241 -41.37 -15.64 -6.28
N LYS A 242 -40.36 -16.37 -6.79
CA LYS A 242 -40.56 -17.76 -7.20
C LYS A 242 -40.84 -18.70 -6.02
N ILE A 243 -40.19 -18.49 -4.88
CA ILE A 243 -40.49 -19.25 -3.66
C ILE A 243 -41.94 -19.01 -3.24
N LYS A 244 -42.38 -17.76 -3.26
CA LYS A 244 -43.77 -17.39 -2.92
C LYS A 244 -44.79 -18.03 -3.87
N GLU A 245 -44.55 -18.00 -5.16
CA GLU A 245 -45.40 -18.67 -6.16
C GLU A 245 -45.49 -20.17 -5.89
N LEU A 246 -44.37 -20.82 -5.60
CA LEU A 246 -44.35 -22.25 -5.28
C LEU A 246 -45.10 -22.57 -3.99
N GLN A 247 -44.95 -21.71 -2.97
CA GLN A 247 -45.70 -21.87 -1.70
C GLN A 247 -47.21 -21.74 -1.91
N GLU A 248 -47.63 -20.75 -2.69
CA GLU A 248 -49.03 -20.56 -3.05
C GLU A 248 -49.56 -21.75 -3.84
N PHE A 249 -48.79 -22.28 -4.81
CA PHE A 249 -49.13 -23.47 -5.57
C PHE A 249 -49.31 -24.68 -4.64
N ILE A 250 -48.39 -24.92 -3.73
CA ILE A 250 -48.46 -26.02 -2.77
C ILE A 250 -49.73 -25.90 -1.89
N GLN A 251 -50.04 -24.70 -1.40
CA GLN A 251 -51.22 -24.46 -0.59
C GLN A 251 -52.51 -24.74 -1.37
N ARG A 252 -52.63 -24.27 -2.62
CA ARG A 252 -53.79 -24.55 -3.49
C ARG A 252 -53.96 -26.05 -3.76
N PHE A 253 -52.84 -26.72 -4.02
CA PHE A 253 -52.86 -28.17 -4.26
C PHE A 253 -53.26 -28.96 -3.02
N SER A 254 -52.72 -28.61 -1.85
CA SER A 254 -53.09 -29.23 -0.57
C SER A 254 -54.56 -29.01 -0.23
N ALA A 255 -55.07 -27.78 -0.45
CA ALA A 255 -56.49 -27.47 -0.23
C ALA A 255 -57.44 -28.26 -1.15
N ASN A 256 -57.05 -28.42 -2.42
CA ASN A 256 -57.82 -29.24 -3.35
C ASN A 256 -57.80 -30.75 -3.02
N ALA A 257 -56.66 -31.26 -2.57
CA ALA A 257 -56.51 -32.65 -2.12
C ALA A 257 -57.37 -32.96 -0.87
N SER A 258 -57.45 -32.03 0.08
CA SER A 258 -58.29 -32.16 1.26
C SER A 258 -59.77 -32.08 0.94
N LYS A 259 -60.19 -31.22 0.00
CA LYS A 259 -61.57 -31.15 -0.50
C LYS A 259 -61.97 -32.43 -1.22
N SER A 260 -61.08 -33.01 -2.02
CA SER A 260 -61.38 -34.30 -2.72
C SER A 260 -61.51 -35.47 -1.73
N LYS A 261 -60.70 -35.51 -0.66
CA LYS A 261 -60.88 -36.52 0.40
C LYS A 261 -62.17 -36.35 1.19
N GLN A 262 -62.58 -35.11 1.48
CA GLN A 262 -63.91 -34.86 2.11
C GLN A 262 -65.06 -35.21 1.22
N ALA A 263 -65.00 -34.97 -0.10
CA ALA A 263 -66.02 -35.35 -1.04
C ALA A 263 -66.18 -36.89 -1.16
N THR A 264 -65.05 -37.62 -1.09
CA THR A 264 -65.04 -39.09 -1.14
C THR A 264 -65.57 -39.70 0.14
N SER A 265 -65.30 -39.09 1.31
CA SER A 265 -65.85 -39.57 2.59
C SER A 265 -67.33 -39.30 2.78
N ARG A 266 -67.93 -38.32 2.09
CA ARG A 266 -69.36 -38.01 2.14
C ARG A 266 -70.22 -38.89 1.17
N LYS A 267 -69.57 -39.63 0.26
CA LYS A 267 -70.20 -40.56 -0.66
C LYS A 267 -70.28 -42.01 -0.16
N ARG A 268 -69.77 -42.26 1.07
CA ARG A 268 -69.93 -43.51 1.78
C ARG A 268 -70.92 -43.26 2.96
#